data_103318fb649f3db415c4c37046ab8f9d
#
_entry.id   103318fb649f3db415c4c37046ab8f9d
#
_cell.length_a   1.000
_cell.length_b   1.000
_cell.length_c   1.000
_cell.angle_alpha   90.00
_cell.angle_beta   90.00
_cell.angle_gamma   90.00
#
_symmetry.space_group_name_H-M   'P 1'
#
loop_
_entity.id
_entity.type
_entity.pdbx_description
1 polymer ?
#
loop_
_entity_poly.entity_id
_entity_poly.type
_entity_poly.pdbx_seq_one_letter_code
_entity_poly.pdbx_strand_id
1 'polypeptide(L)'
;MEKGTTVITGANMAGKTVLLKSVQLAQYLMQFGFYVPARRAGMPLVEQVLTSIGDDQDELNGLSSYAAEMLRVDEMIRQVRQRSKILVLIDELARTTNPVEGRAIVNGVVDFLTTHRVMAMVTTHYSGITAECRKLRVRGFVENRVEGNMTLKNINEFIDYSLEEDSGEEVPQEAMRIAWMLGIDRGVLERVENYLQEENPDWKKTVQ
;
A
#
# COMPACT_ATOMS: atom_id res chain seq x y z
N MET A 1 9.87 -11.48 -9.68
CA MET A 1 9.57 -11.24 -8.26
C MET A 1 10.74 -11.78 -7.46
N GLU A 2 11.35 -10.97 -6.62
CA GLU A 2 12.46 -11.43 -5.78
C GLU A 2 11.93 -12.25 -4.62
N LYS A 3 12.74 -13.18 -4.12
CA LYS A 3 12.38 -14.00 -2.95
C LYS A 3 12.44 -13.12 -1.70
N GLY A 4 11.40 -13.11 -0.89
CA GLY A 4 11.33 -12.38 0.36
C GLY A 4 10.13 -11.47 0.46
N THR A 5 10.06 -10.73 1.54
CA THR A 5 8.98 -9.79 1.83
C THR A 5 9.33 -8.42 1.26
N THR A 6 8.37 -7.79 0.61
CA THR A 6 8.47 -6.42 0.09
C THR A 6 7.36 -5.58 0.71
N VAL A 7 7.72 -4.46 1.32
CA VAL A 7 6.78 -3.42 1.74
C VAL A 7 6.65 -2.37 0.64
N ILE A 8 5.43 -1.94 0.37
CA ILE A 8 5.14 -0.93 -0.63
C ILE A 8 4.43 0.23 0.06
N THR A 9 5.10 1.37 0.11
CA THR A 9 4.58 2.62 0.65
C THR A 9 4.02 3.50 -0.47
N GLY A 10 3.32 4.54 -0.10
CA GLY A 10 2.79 5.55 -1.02
C GLY A 10 1.46 6.10 -0.54
N ALA A 11 1.08 7.26 -1.08
CA ALA A 11 -0.15 7.93 -0.73
C ALA A 11 -1.40 7.09 -1.05
N ASN A 12 -2.50 7.44 -0.42
CA ASN A 12 -3.81 6.92 -0.81
C ASN A 12 -4.09 7.33 -2.25
N MET A 13 -4.75 6.48 -3.02
CA MET A 13 -4.99 6.64 -4.47
C MET A 13 -3.75 6.39 -5.37
N ALA A 14 -2.55 6.17 -4.83
CA ALA A 14 -1.36 5.85 -5.63
C ALA A 14 -1.41 4.47 -6.33
N GLY A 15 -2.51 3.73 -6.22
CA GLY A 15 -2.71 2.46 -6.94
C GLY A 15 -2.12 1.23 -6.27
N LYS A 16 -1.79 1.28 -4.98
CA LYS A 16 -1.24 0.15 -4.20
C LYS A 16 -2.11 -1.11 -4.31
N THR A 17 -3.43 -0.96 -4.11
CA THR A 17 -4.41 -2.04 -4.26
C THR A 17 -4.44 -2.64 -5.68
N VAL A 18 -4.38 -1.77 -6.71
CA VAL A 18 -4.36 -2.19 -8.12
C VAL A 18 -3.10 -2.99 -8.42
N LEU A 19 -1.97 -2.58 -7.87
CA LEU A 19 -0.70 -3.29 -8.00
C LEU A 19 -0.79 -4.71 -7.43
N LEU A 20 -1.30 -4.87 -6.19
CA LEU A 20 -1.44 -6.19 -5.58
C LEU A 20 -2.41 -7.09 -6.37
N LYS A 21 -3.56 -6.56 -6.79
CA LYS A 21 -4.52 -7.29 -7.65
C LYS A 21 -3.89 -7.69 -8.98
N SER A 22 -3.05 -6.85 -9.57
CA SER A 22 -2.33 -7.15 -10.82
C SER A 22 -1.32 -8.28 -10.62
N VAL A 23 -0.58 -8.28 -9.51
CA VAL A 23 0.35 -9.36 -9.15
C VAL A 23 -0.40 -10.67 -8.90
N GLN A 24 -1.51 -10.63 -8.18
CA GLN A 24 -2.38 -11.79 -7.94
C GLN A 24 -2.87 -12.40 -9.27
N LEU A 25 -3.41 -11.56 -10.14
CA LEU A 25 -3.91 -11.98 -11.45
C LEU A 25 -2.78 -12.58 -12.30
N ALA A 26 -1.61 -11.92 -12.35
CA ALA A 26 -0.45 -12.41 -13.09
C ALA A 26 0.04 -13.76 -12.56
N GLN A 27 0.02 -13.97 -11.23
CA GLN A 27 0.38 -15.25 -10.61
C GLN A 27 -0.58 -16.36 -11.06
N TYR A 28 -1.88 -16.12 -11.04
CA TYR A 28 -2.87 -17.11 -11.51
C TYR A 28 -2.73 -17.38 -13.00
N LEU A 29 -2.67 -16.35 -13.83
CA LEU A 29 -2.52 -16.51 -15.29
C LEU A 29 -1.30 -17.37 -15.62
N MET A 30 -0.16 -17.07 -15.01
CA MET A 30 1.09 -17.81 -15.22
C MET A 30 0.94 -19.29 -14.79
N GLN A 31 0.36 -19.56 -13.63
CA GLN A 31 0.19 -20.93 -13.13
C GLN A 31 -0.81 -21.76 -13.95
N PHE A 32 -1.78 -21.13 -14.58
CA PHE A 32 -2.69 -21.78 -15.53
C PHE A 32 -2.14 -21.85 -16.96
N GLY A 33 -0.90 -21.39 -17.20
CA GLY A 33 -0.27 -21.45 -18.52
C GLY A 33 -0.70 -20.35 -19.47
N PHE A 34 -1.30 -19.28 -18.99
CA PHE A 34 -1.66 -18.11 -19.79
C PHE A 34 -0.53 -17.08 -19.83
N TYR A 35 -0.56 -16.24 -20.85
CA TYR A 35 0.32 -15.07 -20.91
C TYR A 35 -0.08 -14.04 -19.85
N VAL A 36 0.93 -13.40 -19.27
CA VAL A 36 0.73 -12.28 -18.35
C VAL A 36 0.87 -10.94 -19.09
N PRO A 37 0.16 -9.88 -18.68
CA PRO A 37 0.23 -8.57 -19.33
C PRO A 37 1.52 -7.82 -18.94
N ALA A 38 2.68 -8.37 -19.31
CA ALA A 38 3.98 -7.80 -19.03
C ALA A 38 4.98 -8.10 -20.17
N ARG A 39 5.91 -7.18 -20.42
CA ARG A 39 7.01 -7.40 -21.38
C ARG A 39 7.92 -8.56 -20.97
N ARG A 40 8.13 -8.71 -19.66
CA ARG A 40 8.90 -9.79 -19.06
C ARG A 40 8.34 -10.06 -17.67
N ALA A 41 8.10 -11.31 -17.33
CA ALA A 41 7.71 -11.74 -15.99
C ALA A 41 8.54 -12.95 -15.57
N GLY A 42 9.03 -12.92 -14.33
CA GLY A 42 9.66 -14.05 -13.67
C GLY A 42 8.93 -14.27 -12.35
N MET A 43 8.13 -15.32 -12.27
CA MET A 43 7.31 -15.64 -11.11
C MET A 43 7.53 -17.11 -10.73
N PRO A 44 7.78 -17.42 -9.46
CA PRO A 44 7.88 -18.82 -9.01
C PRO A 44 6.50 -19.48 -8.98
N LEU A 45 6.49 -20.78 -9.09
CA LEU A 45 5.28 -21.57 -8.81
C LEU A 45 5.04 -21.58 -7.30
N VAL A 46 3.80 -21.26 -6.92
CA VAL A 46 3.35 -21.30 -5.52
C VAL A 46 2.23 -22.32 -5.35
N GLU A 47 2.14 -22.92 -4.18
CA GLU A 47 1.07 -23.85 -3.82
C GLU A 47 -0.20 -23.10 -3.47
N GLN A 48 -0.05 -21.88 -2.94
CA GLN A 48 -1.17 -21.05 -2.51
C GLN A 48 -0.86 -19.56 -2.61
N VAL A 49 -1.89 -18.80 -2.94
CA VAL A 49 -1.89 -17.34 -2.85
C VAL A 49 -2.84 -16.94 -1.74
N LEU A 50 -2.33 -16.30 -0.69
CA LEU A 50 -3.10 -15.80 0.43
C LEU A 50 -3.25 -14.29 0.27
N THR A 51 -4.48 -13.81 0.38
CA THR A 51 -4.77 -12.38 0.14
C THR A 51 -5.62 -11.78 1.24
N SER A 52 -5.28 -10.56 1.64
CA SER A 52 -6.14 -9.65 2.37
C SER A 52 -6.16 -8.34 1.58
N ILE A 53 -7.03 -8.28 0.55
CA ILE A 53 -7.11 -7.16 -0.38
C ILE A 53 -8.56 -6.69 -0.45
N GLY A 54 -8.80 -5.43 -0.10
CA GLY A 54 -10.11 -4.80 -0.12
C GLY A 54 -10.78 -4.73 1.24
N ASP A 55 -11.84 -3.93 1.29
CA ASP A 55 -12.68 -3.75 2.49
C ASP A 55 -13.76 -4.83 2.52
N ASP A 56 -13.38 -6.08 2.72
CA ASP A 56 -14.36 -7.12 3.04
C ASP A 56 -14.90 -6.83 4.45
N GLN A 57 -15.94 -6.01 4.49
CA GLN A 57 -16.74 -5.84 5.70
C GLN A 57 -17.46 -7.16 5.92
N ASP A 58 -16.99 -7.92 6.88
CA ASP A 58 -17.67 -9.14 7.32
C ASP A 58 -18.85 -8.73 8.23
N GLU A 59 -19.79 -7.95 7.65
CA GLU A 59 -20.99 -7.47 8.33
C GLU A 59 -21.87 -8.63 8.82
N LEU A 60 -21.74 -9.79 8.20
CA LEU A 60 -22.51 -10.98 8.53
C LEU A 60 -22.16 -11.57 9.90
N ASN A 61 -20.94 -11.36 10.38
CA ASN A 61 -20.47 -11.86 11.68
C ASN A 61 -20.45 -10.79 12.79
N GLY A 62 -20.87 -9.56 12.52
CA GLY A 62 -20.88 -8.48 13.51
C GLY A 62 -19.52 -8.08 14.05
N LEU A 63 -18.43 -8.48 13.38
CA LEU A 63 -17.07 -8.12 13.74
C LEU A 63 -16.73 -6.72 13.21
N SER A 64 -15.94 -5.96 13.97
CA SER A 64 -15.35 -4.75 13.43
C SER A 64 -14.41 -5.10 12.28
N SER A 65 -14.28 -4.20 11.28
CA SER A 65 -13.37 -4.38 10.14
C SER A 65 -11.94 -4.72 10.57
N TYR A 66 -11.47 -4.11 11.65
CA TYR A 66 -10.17 -4.42 12.25
C TYR A 66 -10.07 -5.85 12.78
N ALA A 67 -11.09 -6.32 13.52
CA ALA A 67 -11.07 -7.68 14.07
C ALA A 67 -11.09 -8.73 12.95
N ALA A 68 -11.91 -8.54 11.93
CA ALA A 68 -11.95 -9.41 10.76
C ALA A 68 -10.62 -9.44 10.00
N GLU A 69 -9.95 -8.28 9.85
CA GLU A 69 -8.62 -8.20 9.25
C GLU A 69 -7.59 -8.99 10.08
N MET A 70 -7.55 -8.81 11.39
CA MET A 70 -6.61 -9.50 12.27
C MET A 70 -6.81 -11.02 12.26
N LEU A 71 -8.03 -11.50 12.19
CA LEU A 71 -8.32 -12.94 12.05
C LEU A 71 -7.83 -13.49 10.70
N ARG A 72 -7.98 -12.75 9.60
CA ARG A 72 -7.43 -13.14 8.30
C ARG A 72 -5.89 -13.21 8.34
N VAL A 73 -5.25 -12.22 8.95
CA VAL A 73 -3.79 -12.20 9.12
C VAL A 73 -3.33 -13.38 9.98
N ASP A 74 -4.01 -13.70 11.06
CA ASP A 74 -3.68 -14.84 11.91
C ASP A 74 -3.79 -16.17 11.15
N GLU A 75 -4.83 -16.35 10.34
CA GLU A 75 -4.97 -17.52 9.49
C GLU A 75 -3.84 -17.62 8.44
N MET A 76 -3.44 -16.50 7.83
CA MET A 76 -2.28 -16.46 6.92
C MET A 76 -1.00 -16.89 7.64
N ILE A 77 -0.76 -16.39 8.85
CA ILE A 77 0.39 -16.75 9.69
C ILE A 77 0.42 -18.25 9.99
N ARG A 78 -0.74 -18.84 10.31
CA ARG A 78 -0.83 -20.30 10.52
C ARG A 78 -0.45 -21.10 9.27
N GLN A 79 -0.93 -20.66 8.10
CA GLN A 79 -0.62 -21.34 6.84
C GLN A 79 0.85 -21.17 6.44
N VAL A 80 1.44 -20.00 6.67
CA VAL A 80 2.88 -19.75 6.47
C VAL A 80 3.74 -20.70 7.30
N ARG A 81 3.36 -21.02 8.53
CA ARG A 81 4.09 -21.97 9.38
C ARG A 81 4.04 -23.41 8.86
N GLN A 82 3.04 -23.76 8.08
CA GLN A 82 2.81 -25.13 7.62
C GLN A 82 3.34 -25.39 6.20
N ARG A 83 3.57 -24.37 5.40
CA ARG A 83 3.87 -24.47 3.97
C ARG A 83 5.02 -23.56 3.58
N SER A 84 5.78 -23.94 2.55
CA SER A 84 6.99 -23.22 2.12
C SER A 84 6.85 -22.41 0.84
N LYS A 85 5.82 -22.70 0.01
CA LYS A 85 5.63 -22.08 -1.30
C LYS A 85 4.34 -21.29 -1.33
N ILE A 86 4.32 -20.20 -0.59
CA ILE A 86 3.16 -19.32 -0.47
C ILE A 86 3.51 -17.93 -0.99
N LEU A 87 2.57 -17.30 -1.70
CA LEU A 87 2.56 -15.89 -1.97
C LEU A 87 1.54 -15.22 -1.04
N VAL A 88 1.98 -14.23 -0.25
CA VAL A 88 1.12 -13.44 0.63
C VAL A 88 0.97 -12.03 0.08
N LEU A 89 -0.26 -11.54 -0.06
CA LEU A 89 -0.59 -10.21 -0.52
C LEU A 89 -1.51 -9.53 0.49
N ILE A 90 -1.03 -8.49 1.16
CA ILE A 90 -1.78 -7.76 2.19
C ILE A 90 -1.87 -6.28 1.79
N ASP A 91 -3.08 -5.76 1.69
CA ASP A 91 -3.35 -4.39 1.31
C ASP A 91 -3.72 -3.55 2.53
N GLU A 92 -3.00 -2.44 2.71
CA GLU A 92 -3.21 -1.43 3.76
C GLU A 92 -3.40 -2.00 5.18
N LEU A 93 -2.55 -2.94 5.57
CA LEU A 93 -2.59 -3.61 6.88
C LEU A 93 -2.76 -2.62 8.04
N ALA A 94 -3.70 -2.93 8.92
CA ALA A 94 -4.04 -2.18 10.14
C ALA A 94 -4.50 -0.73 9.88
N ARG A 95 -5.13 -0.44 8.72
CA ARG A 95 -5.58 0.91 8.34
C ARG A 95 -6.58 1.52 9.34
N THR A 96 -7.40 0.71 9.97
CA THR A 96 -8.53 1.16 10.80
C THR A 96 -8.20 1.27 12.29
N THR A 97 -6.92 1.25 12.66
CA THR A 97 -6.47 1.40 14.05
C THR A 97 -5.65 2.67 14.29
N ASN A 98 -5.25 2.88 15.54
CA ASN A 98 -4.38 3.98 15.93
C ASN A 98 -3.04 3.93 15.15
N PRO A 99 -2.53 5.05 14.62
CA PRO A 99 -1.33 5.07 13.79
C PRO A 99 -0.07 4.47 14.45
N VAL A 100 0.09 4.62 15.76
CA VAL A 100 1.24 4.06 16.50
C VAL A 100 1.14 2.54 16.55
N GLU A 101 -0.03 2.02 16.91
CA GLU A 101 -0.30 0.58 16.97
C GLU A 101 -0.28 -0.03 15.57
N GLY A 102 -0.91 0.63 14.59
CA GLY A 102 -0.93 0.17 13.20
C GLY A 102 0.47 -0.01 12.63
N ARG A 103 1.34 0.97 12.81
CA ARG A 103 2.75 0.86 12.41
C ARG A 103 3.47 -0.30 13.12
N ALA A 104 3.23 -0.50 14.41
CA ALA A 104 3.82 -1.60 15.16
C ALA A 104 3.34 -2.97 14.64
N ILE A 105 2.04 -3.10 14.31
CA ILE A 105 1.46 -4.30 13.73
C ILE A 105 2.08 -4.59 12.36
N VAL A 106 2.19 -3.59 11.50
CA VAL A 106 2.83 -3.75 10.18
C VAL A 106 4.26 -4.24 10.34
N ASN A 107 5.06 -3.61 11.22
CA ASN A 107 6.43 -4.06 11.48
C ASN A 107 6.48 -5.51 11.97
N GLY A 108 5.62 -5.89 12.91
CA GLY A 108 5.59 -7.26 13.47
C GLY A 108 5.21 -8.31 12.43
N VAL A 109 4.22 -8.04 11.59
CA VAL A 109 3.80 -8.95 10.51
C VAL A 109 4.90 -9.07 9.44
N VAL A 110 5.50 -7.95 9.03
CA VAL A 110 6.58 -7.93 8.03
C VAL A 110 7.80 -8.68 8.54
N ASP A 111 8.20 -8.46 9.80
CA ASP A 111 9.32 -9.17 10.43
C ASP A 111 9.06 -10.68 10.47
N PHE A 112 7.86 -11.10 10.86
CA PHE A 112 7.46 -12.51 10.84
C PHE A 112 7.59 -13.12 9.43
N LEU A 113 7.03 -12.46 8.40
CA LEU A 113 7.06 -12.94 7.02
C LEU A 113 8.50 -13.02 6.49
N THR A 114 9.34 -12.04 6.83
CA THR A 114 10.75 -12.00 6.45
C THR A 114 11.56 -13.11 7.10
N THR A 115 11.38 -13.30 8.41
CA THR A 115 12.04 -14.37 9.17
C THR A 115 11.71 -15.77 8.61
N HIS A 116 10.47 -15.96 8.16
CA HIS A 116 10.01 -17.21 7.52
C HIS A 116 10.32 -17.28 6.03
N ARG A 117 11.02 -16.28 5.47
CA ARG A 117 11.41 -16.21 4.05
C ARG A 117 10.23 -16.35 3.11
N VAL A 118 9.09 -15.80 3.50
CA VAL A 118 7.87 -15.82 2.71
C VAL A 118 7.98 -14.85 1.56
N MET A 119 7.49 -15.23 0.41
CA MET A 119 7.28 -14.31 -0.69
C MET A 119 6.02 -13.51 -0.41
N ALA A 120 6.19 -12.25 -0.03
CA ALA A 120 5.09 -11.40 0.38
C ALA A 120 5.20 -9.99 -0.19
N MET A 121 4.05 -9.38 -0.44
CA MET A 121 3.92 -7.94 -0.70
C MET A 121 2.89 -7.37 0.28
N VAL A 122 3.31 -6.40 1.05
CA VAL A 122 2.48 -5.71 2.05
C VAL A 122 2.44 -4.24 1.70
N THR A 123 1.26 -3.70 1.45
CA THR A 123 1.12 -2.25 1.25
C THR A 123 0.76 -1.57 2.56
N THR A 124 1.21 -0.34 2.71
CA THR A 124 0.89 0.49 3.85
C THR A 124 0.97 1.98 3.51
N HIS A 125 0.21 2.78 4.23
CA HIS A 125 0.32 4.24 4.23
C HIS A 125 1.17 4.75 5.40
N TYR A 126 1.61 3.87 6.31
CA TYR A 126 2.47 4.26 7.43
C TYR A 126 3.89 4.50 6.97
N SER A 127 4.48 5.60 7.43
CA SER A 127 5.92 5.87 7.36
C SER A 127 6.65 5.18 8.52
N GLY A 128 7.98 5.08 8.42
CA GLY A 128 8.81 4.58 9.51
C GLY A 128 8.70 3.07 9.73
N ILE A 129 8.52 2.29 8.68
CA ILE A 129 8.63 0.83 8.74
C ILE A 129 10.10 0.45 8.89
N THR A 130 10.45 -0.14 10.04
CA THR A 130 11.84 -0.48 10.42
C THR A 130 12.21 -1.94 10.16
N ALA A 131 11.22 -2.82 9.95
CA ALA A 131 11.46 -4.23 9.65
C ALA A 131 12.42 -4.39 8.46
N GLU A 132 13.35 -5.34 8.57
CA GLU A 132 14.31 -5.65 7.51
C GLU A 132 13.63 -6.35 6.35
N CYS A 133 13.35 -5.62 5.29
CA CYS A 133 12.72 -6.12 4.07
C CYS A 133 13.04 -5.20 2.91
N ARG A 134 12.73 -5.62 1.70
CA ARG A 134 12.76 -4.72 0.56
C ARG A 134 11.66 -3.67 0.73
N LYS A 135 12.00 -2.41 0.50
CA LYS A 135 11.06 -1.28 0.60
C LYS A 135 10.95 -0.61 -0.75
N LEU A 136 9.74 -0.53 -1.25
CA LEU A 136 9.41 0.16 -2.49
C LEU A 136 8.40 1.26 -2.19
N ARG A 137 8.41 2.30 -3.02
CA ARG A 137 7.43 3.37 -2.98
C ARG A 137 6.76 3.50 -4.33
N VAL A 138 5.46 3.71 -4.34
CA VAL A 138 4.78 4.20 -5.55
C VAL A 138 5.09 5.68 -5.70
N ARG A 139 5.49 6.10 -6.88
CA ARG A 139 5.86 7.48 -7.17
C ARG A 139 4.75 8.47 -6.85
N GLY A 140 3.51 8.08 -7.10
CA GLY A 140 2.34 8.86 -6.74
C GLY A 140 2.10 10.02 -7.68
N PHE A 141 1.74 11.16 -7.12
CA PHE A 141 1.28 12.32 -7.87
C PHE A 141 2.42 13.07 -8.59
N VAL A 142 2.24 13.36 -9.89
CA VAL A 142 3.22 14.07 -10.74
C VAL A 142 2.51 15.24 -11.45
N GLU A 143 2.83 16.47 -11.06
CA GLU A 143 2.18 17.68 -11.58
C GLU A 143 2.37 17.90 -13.09
N ASN A 144 3.56 17.64 -13.58
CA ASN A 144 3.97 18.03 -14.94
C ASN A 144 3.55 17.02 -16.02
N ARG A 145 2.66 16.09 -15.71
CA ARG A 145 2.33 14.99 -16.64
C ARG A 145 1.23 15.33 -17.63
N VAL A 146 0.36 16.28 -17.30
CA VAL A 146 -0.81 16.64 -18.12
C VAL A 146 -0.99 18.16 -18.14
N GLU A 147 -1.20 18.73 -19.33
CA GLU A 147 -1.62 20.13 -19.49
C GLU A 147 -3.12 20.22 -19.17
N GLY A 148 -3.49 21.04 -18.19
CA GLY A 148 -4.89 21.30 -17.84
C GLY A 148 -5.21 21.17 -16.35
N ASN A 149 -6.44 21.53 -16.00
CA ASN A 149 -6.91 21.42 -14.61
C ASN A 149 -7.26 19.98 -14.25
N MET A 150 -6.80 19.51 -13.09
CA MET A 150 -7.18 18.23 -12.54
C MET A 150 -8.65 18.21 -12.15
N THR A 151 -9.32 17.13 -12.48
CA THR A 151 -10.71 16.84 -12.13
C THR A 151 -10.84 15.39 -11.69
N LEU A 152 -11.95 15.02 -11.07
CA LEU A 152 -12.22 13.61 -10.71
C LEU A 152 -12.18 12.66 -11.91
N LYS A 153 -12.39 13.17 -13.14
CA LYS A 153 -12.40 12.34 -14.35
C LYS A 153 -11.01 12.01 -14.87
N ASN A 154 -10.03 12.89 -14.65
CA ASN A 154 -8.67 12.77 -15.19
C ASN A 154 -7.59 12.61 -14.11
N ILE A 155 -7.95 12.48 -12.84
CA ILE A 155 -7.01 12.37 -11.71
C ILE A 155 -5.97 11.27 -11.92
N ASN A 156 -6.37 10.15 -12.54
CA ASN A 156 -5.46 9.03 -12.80
C ASN A 156 -4.35 9.35 -13.80
N GLU A 157 -4.51 10.39 -14.62
CA GLU A 157 -3.49 10.83 -15.59
C GLU A 157 -2.33 11.57 -14.89
N PHE A 158 -2.58 12.08 -13.70
CA PHE A 158 -1.59 12.75 -12.85
C PHE A 158 -0.85 11.79 -11.89
N ILE A 159 -1.19 10.51 -11.90
CA ILE A 159 -0.57 9.53 -11.01
C ILE A 159 0.46 8.70 -11.80
N ASP A 160 1.68 8.63 -11.27
CA ASP A 160 2.70 7.70 -11.72
C ASP A 160 2.69 6.44 -10.85
N TYR A 161 2.21 5.35 -11.43
CA TYR A 161 2.12 4.05 -10.76
C TYR A 161 3.44 3.28 -10.74
N SER A 162 4.54 3.87 -11.22
CA SER A 162 5.84 3.22 -11.18
C SER A 162 6.35 3.06 -9.75
N LEU A 163 7.12 2.00 -9.54
CA LEU A 163 7.75 1.72 -8.25
C LEU A 163 9.21 2.17 -8.28
N GLU A 164 9.63 2.75 -7.17
CA GLU A 164 11.04 3.10 -6.92
C GLU A 164 11.48 2.54 -5.56
N GLU A 165 12.79 2.38 -5.35
CA GLU A 165 13.31 1.99 -4.04
C GLU A 165 13.00 3.09 -3.02
N ASP A 166 12.42 2.70 -1.88
CA ASP A 166 12.08 3.65 -0.82
C ASP A 166 13.34 3.99 -0.02
N SER A 167 13.77 5.25 -0.09
CA SER A 167 14.93 5.76 0.65
C SER A 167 14.70 5.86 2.16
N GLY A 168 13.47 5.62 2.62
CA GLY A 168 13.07 5.79 4.03
C GLY A 168 12.72 7.22 4.40
N GLU A 169 12.68 8.12 3.43
CA GLU A 169 12.13 9.46 3.60
C GLU A 169 10.62 9.42 3.90
N GLU A 170 10.12 10.46 4.52
CA GLU A 170 8.69 10.56 4.83
C GLU A 170 7.83 10.41 3.56
N VAL A 171 6.70 9.72 3.70
CA VAL A 171 5.72 9.60 2.62
C VAL A 171 5.24 11.01 2.25
N PRO A 172 5.30 11.42 0.96
CA PRO A 172 4.84 12.72 0.54
C PRO A 172 3.41 12.99 1.00
N GLN A 173 3.19 14.17 1.53
CA GLN A 173 1.87 14.58 2.04
C GLN A 173 1.02 15.11 0.88
N GLU A 174 0.58 14.21 0.01
CA GLU A 174 -0.14 14.57 -1.21
C GLU A 174 -1.62 14.94 -0.98
N ALA A 175 -2.17 14.60 0.21
CA ALA A 175 -3.60 14.79 0.48
C ALA A 175 -4.06 16.24 0.36
N MET A 176 -3.32 17.18 0.91
CA MET A 176 -3.63 18.62 0.82
C MET A 176 -3.54 19.12 -0.61
N ARG A 177 -2.51 18.71 -1.34
CA ARG A 177 -2.29 19.07 -2.73
C ARG A 177 -3.43 18.60 -3.62
N ILE A 178 -3.84 17.34 -3.45
CA ILE A 178 -5.00 16.79 -4.15
C ILE A 178 -6.27 17.53 -3.80
N ALA A 179 -6.50 17.86 -2.51
CA ALA A 179 -7.66 18.62 -2.07
C ALA A 179 -7.73 20.03 -2.70
N TRP A 180 -6.59 20.73 -2.77
CA TRP A 180 -6.49 22.02 -3.48
C TRP A 180 -6.84 21.89 -4.96
N MET A 181 -6.31 20.89 -5.64
CA MET A 181 -6.55 20.68 -7.07
C MET A 181 -7.97 20.25 -7.39
N LEU A 182 -8.62 19.52 -6.48
CA LEU A 182 -10.03 19.14 -6.60
C LEU A 182 -10.99 20.31 -6.32
N GLY A 183 -10.46 21.46 -5.90
CA GLY A 183 -11.27 22.66 -5.65
C GLY A 183 -12.11 22.57 -4.37
N ILE A 184 -11.62 21.88 -3.35
CA ILE A 184 -12.24 21.89 -2.02
C ILE A 184 -12.29 23.33 -1.50
N ASP A 185 -13.30 23.66 -0.70
CA ASP A 185 -13.51 25.00 -0.17
C ASP A 185 -12.23 25.61 0.41
N ARG A 186 -11.88 26.78 -0.10
CA ARG A 186 -10.62 27.45 0.19
C ARG A 186 -10.48 27.81 1.66
N GLY A 187 -11.58 28.27 2.30
CA GLY A 187 -11.56 28.64 3.71
C GLY A 187 -11.38 27.45 4.64
N VAL A 188 -11.79 26.23 4.20
CA VAL A 188 -11.50 24.98 4.93
C VAL A 188 -10.04 24.61 4.78
N LEU A 189 -9.50 24.65 3.55
CA LEU A 189 -8.10 24.27 3.29
C LEU A 189 -7.10 25.19 4.01
N GLU A 190 -7.35 26.52 4.02
CA GLU A 190 -6.51 27.48 4.76
C GLU A 190 -6.49 27.20 6.27
N ARG A 191 -7.61 26.76 6.85
CA ARG A 191 -7.65 26.38 8.27
C ARG A 191 -6.87 25.08 8.51
N VAL A 192 -7.01 24.09 7.65
CA VAL A 192 -6.22 22.84 7.75
C VAL A 192 -4.72 23.13 7.67
N GLU A 193 -4.29 24.01 6.77
CA GLU A 193 -2.89 24.42 6.67
C GLU A 193 -2.36 25.09 7.96
N ASN A 194 -3.18 25.91 8.63
CA ASN A 194 -2.80 26.52 9.89
C ASN A 194 -2.55 25.44 10.97
N TYR A 195 -3.43 24.46 11.11
CA TYR A 195 -3.23 23.35 12.05
C TYR A 195 -1.98 22.51 11.70
N LEU A 196 -1.77 22.22 10.41
CA LEU A 196 -0.56 21.49 9.99
C LEU A 196 0.73 22.25 10.28
N GLN A 197 0.71 23.60 10.19
CA GLN A 197 1.85 24.44 10.55
C GLN A 197 2.10 24.52 12.07
N GLU A 198 1.03 24.47 12.87
CA GLU A 198 1.16 24.40 14.33
C GLU A 198 1.81 23.09 14.78
N GLU A 199 1.44 21.95 14.14
CA GLU A 199 2.01 20.64 14.46
C GLU A 199 3.40 20.43 13.84
N ASN A 200 3.66 20.99 12.65
CA ASN A 200 4.93 20.90 11.95
C ASN A 200 5.31 22.26 11.33
N PRO A 201 6.13 23.06 11.99
CA PRO A 201 6.54 24.38 11.49
C PRO A 201 7.23 24.38 10.11
N ASP A 202 7.82 23.26 9.71
CA ASP A 202 8.47 23.09 8.41
C ASP A 202 7.53 22.54 7.31
N TRP A 203 6.25 22.37 7.60
CA TRP A 203 5.23 21.86 6.70
C TRP A 203 5.29 22.46 5.27
N LYS A 204 5.39 23.79 5.16
CA LYS A 204 5.40 24.47 3.84
C LYS A 204 6.64 24.17 2.99
N LYS A 205 7.74 23.76 3.58
CA LYS A 205 8.98 23.41 2.85
C LYS A 205 8.90 22.01 2.24
N THR A 206 8.02 21.16 2.76
CA THR A 206 7.86 19.76 2.34
C THR A 206 6.89 19.63 1.15
N VAL A 207 6.05 20.66 0.91
CA VAL A 207 4.97 20.65 -0.11
C VAL A 207 5.33 21.47 -1.36
N GLN A 208 6.45 22.17 -1.39
CA GLN A 208 7.02 22.84 -2.57
C GLN A 208 8.01 21.92 -3.30
#